data_d9a264043c9ae15fef48b03181847c7c
#
_entry.id   d9a264043c9ae15fef48b03181847c7c
#
_cell.length_a   1.000
_cell.length_b   1.000
_cell.length_c   1.000
_cell.angle_alpha   90.00
_cell.angle_beta   90.00
_cell.angle_gamma   90.00
#
_symmetry.space_group_name_H-M   'P 1'
#
loop_
_entity.id
_entity.type
_entity.pdbx_description
1 polymer ?
#
loop_
_entity_poly.entity_id
_entity_poly.type
_entity_poly.pdbx_seq_one_letter_code
_entity_poly.pdbx_strand_id
1 'polypeptide(L)'
;MSTLIKTLKDNHSDMYDRATTEVDLQQIHYVSDPVLFKLNKPAWAVVDTDNKRAIHLHGSNYQLVPYAKILNGLSDALDKYGITLDNTTMQFNVHPDLNYLRLRILFNDNSKFSPHAMKTNPKDKLKFGIEVVSSYDASIVYKIRAMFLRLVCQNGMKSFDSLGETIKKHTTHFDVDASFAKLQYLANTFEKMQDTFEVYNSLPLSANEVDSIFTRFSNGSDNKYNLLKQVLETDMHKSTLYDVYNALTNYSSHNKRAIKIGKKDSKEYRIDNSTMDSIKSNVMRDSEIENYIASDHFVYYYHKALGNLGRKIV
;
A
#
# COMPACT_ATOMS: atom_id res chain seq x y z
N MET A 1 -23.15 -16.53 -6.09
CA MET A 1 -22.23 -15.42 -6.43
C MET A 1 -21.93 -14.72 -5.11
N SER A 2 -20.67 -14.65 -4.74
CA SER A 2 -20.27 -14.06 -3.45
C SER A 2 -20.60 -12.58 -3.36
N THR A 3 -20.71 -12.06 -2.14
CA THR A 3 -21.06 -10.65 -1.88
C THR A 3 -20.01 -9.71 -2.50
N LEU A 4 -18.70 -10.02 -2.41
CA LEU A 4 -17.65 -9.19 -3.00
C LEU A 4 -17.81 -9.05 -4.51
N ILE A 5 -17.92 -10.17 -5.22
CA ILE A 5 -18.01 -10.19 -6.70
C ILE A 5 -19.26 -9.44 -7.17
N LYS A 6 -20.40 -9.62 -6.47
CA LYS A 6 -21.62 -8.89 -6.77
C LYS A 6 -21.42 -7.38 -6.60
N THR A 7 -20.87 -6.97 -5.47
CA THR A 7 -20.61 -5.53 -5.19
C THR A 7 -19.67 -4.89 -6.20
N LEU A 8 -18.62 -5.60 -6.62
CA LEU A 8 -17.69 -5.09 -7.65
C LEU A 8 -18.37 -4.93 -9.01
N LYS A 9 -19.23 -5.89 -9.41
CA LYS A 9 -19.99 -5.79 -10.66
C LYS A 9 -20.99 -4.64 -10.63
N ASP A 10 -21.71 -4.49 -9.53
CA ASP A 10 -22.78 -3.51 -9.42
C ASP A 10 -22.24 -2.07 -9.33
N ASN A 11 -21.12 -1.85 -8.63
CA ASN A 11 -20.60 -0.51 -8.32
C ASN A 11 -19.34 -0.12 -9.12
N HIS A 12 -18.67 -1.08 -9.75
CA HIS A 12 -17.38 -0.88 -10.44
C HIS A 12 -17.30 -1.74 -11.72
N SER A 13 -18.37 -1.81 -12.53
CA SER A 13 -18.48 -2.72 -13.66
C SER A 13 -17.29 -2.63 -14.61
N ASP A 14 -16.93 -1.43 -15.08
CA ASP A 14 -15.81 -1.24 -16.02
C ASP A 14 -14.47 -1.76 -15.47
N MET A 15 -14.23 -1.57 -14.15
CA MET A 15 -13.01 -2.06 -13.50
C MET A 15 -13.07 -3.57 -13.30
N TYR A 16 -14.27 -4.09 -13.02
CA TYR A 16 -14.48 -5.52 -12.88
C TYR A 16 -14.26 -6.24 -14.22
N ASP A 17 -14.80 -5.73 -15.32
CA ASP A 17 -14.63 -6.28 -16.65
C ASP A 17 -13.15 -6.31 -17.05
N ARG A 18 -12.40 -5.22 -16.79
CA ARG A 18 -10.94 -5.19 -16.98
C ARG A 18 -10.22 -6.23 -16.12
N ALA A 19 -10.61 -6.39 -14.84
CA ALA A 19 -9.98 -7.36 -13.95
C ALA A 19 -10.28 -8.81 -14.35
N THR A 20 -11.35 -9.04 -15.08
CA THR A 20 -11.77 -10.37 -15.57
C THR A 20 -11.40 -10.62 -17.03
N THR A 21 -10.74 -9.66 -17.70
CA THR A 21 -10.16 -9.88 -19.03
C THR A 21 -9.29 -11.13 -19.02
N GLU A 22 -9.48 -11.98 -20.01
CA GLU A 22 -8.69 -13.20 -20.12
C GLU A 22 -7.24 -12.87 -20.49
N VAL A 23 -6.33 -13.40 -19.73
CA VAL A 23 -4.89 -13.21 -19.93
C VAL A 23 -4.17 -14.55 -19.91
N ASP A 24 -3.19 -14.69 -20.78
CA ASP A 24 -2.40 -15.91 -20.92
C ASP A 24 -0.89 -15.58 -20.90
N LEU A 25 -0.09 -16.57 -20.53
CA LEU A 25 1.37 -16.48 -20.56
C LEU A 25 1.90 -17.26 -21.77
N GLN A 26 2.29 -16.53 -22.80
CA GLN A 26 2.72 -17.10 -24.06
C GLN A 26 4.23 -16.99 -24.24
N GLN A 27 4.86 -18.09 -24.65
CA GLN A 27 6.27 -18.09 -25.01
C GLN A 27 6.47 -17.33 -26.33
N ILE A 28 7.45 -16.42 -26.32
CA ILE A 28 7.77 -15.65 -27.52
C ILE A 28 8.73 -16.47 -28.39
N HIS A 29 8.28 -16.75 -29.60
CA HIS A 29 9.09 -17.35 -30.64
C HIS A 29 9.53 -16.27 -31.64
N TYR A 30 10.82 -16.02 -31.75
CA TYR A 30 11.35 -15.09 -32.74
C TYR A 30 11.38 -15.73 -34.12
N VAL A 31 10.75 -15.09 -35.08
CA VAL A 31 10.71 -15.53 -36.49
C VAL A 31 11.78 -14.85 -37.33
N SER A 32 12.57 -13.94 -36.79
CA SER A 32 13.53 -13.15 -37.58
C SER A 32 14.98 -13.29 -37.09
N ASP A 33 15.86 -13.29 -38.05
CA ASP A 33 17.30 -13.27 -38.08
C ASP A 33 18.04 -13.50 -36.74
N PRO A 34 18.61 -14.71 -36.54
CA PRO A 34 19.31 -15.07 -35.31
C PRO A 34 20.57 -14.23 -35.02
N VAL A 35 20.99 -13.36 -35.92
CA VAL A 35 22.17 -12.50 -35.76
C VAL A 35 21.85 -11.25 -34.94
N LEU A 36 20.62 -10.75 -34.96
CA LEU A 36 20.24 -9.49 -34.31
C LEU A 36 19.72 -9.65 -32.87
N PHE A 37 19.23 -10.82 -32.48
CA PHE A 37 18.64 -11.04 -31.15
C PHE A 37 19.12 -12.35 -30.52
N LYS A 38 20.31 -12.34 -29.94
CA LYS A 38 20.74 -13.38 -29.00
C LYS A 38 20.01 -13.19 -27.66
N LEU A 39 18.76 -13.60 -27.57
CA LEU A 39 18.16 -13.83 -26.26
C LEU A 39 18.74 -15.14 -25.69
N ASN A 40 19.59 -15.02 -24.69
CA ASN A 40 20.19 -16.17 -24.01
C ASN A 40 19.19 -16.97 -23.16
N LYS A 41 17.92 -16.54 -23.07
CA LYS A 41 16.87 -17.18 -22.26
C LYS A 41 15.51 -17.04 -22.93
N PRO A 42 14.63 -18.04 -22.77
CA PRO A 42 13.23 -17.92 -23.23
C PRO A 42 12.56 -16.68 -22.62
N ALA A 43 11.90 -15.90 -23.44
CA ALA A 43 11.05 -14.80 -23.02
C ALA A 43 9.59 -15.22 -23.12
N TRP A 44 8.80 -14.70 -22.20
CA TRP A 44 7.36 -14.94 -22.10
C TRP A 44 6.63 -13.61 -22.11
N ALA A 45 5.47 -13.57 -22.74
CA ALA A 45 4.58 -12.40 -22.70
C ALA A 45 3.33 -12.73 -21.92
N VAL A 46 2.91 -11.80 -21.04
CA VAL A 46 1.53 -11.76 -20.59
C VAL A 46 0.71 -11.12 -21.69
N VAL A 47 -0.25 -11.85 -22.23
CA VAL A 47 -1.07 -11.45 -23.39
C VAL A 47 -2.52 -11.33 -22.96
N ASP A 48 -3.13 -10.19 -23.27
CA ASP A 48 -4.57 -9.99 -23.29
C ASP A 48 -5.11 -10.76 -24.51
N THR A 49 -5.80 -11.87 -24.27
CA THR A 49 -6.22 -12.79 -25.34
C THR A 49 -7.36 -12.22 -26.17
N ASP A 50 -8.22 -11.40 -25.55
CA ASP A 50 -9.37 -10.78 -26.21
C ASP A 50 -8.91 -9.72 -27.22
N ASN A 51 -7.95 -8.88 -26.84
CA ASN A 51 -7.43 -7.80 -27.66
C ASN A 51 -6.15 -8.18 -28.43
N LYS A 52 -5.64 -9.41 -28.27
CA LYS A 52 -4.39 -9.91 -28.87
C LYS A 52 -3.20 -8.98 -28.65
N ARG A 53 -3.09 -8.44 -27.45
CA ARG A 53 -2.10 -7.43 -27.06
C ARG A 53 -1.17 -7.96 -25.98
N ALA A 54 0.15 -7.84 -26.19
CA ALA A 54 1.11 -8.10 -25.12
C ALA A 54 1.07 -6.97 -24.09
N ILE A 55 0.90 -7.33 -22.82
CA ILE A 55 0.90 -6.41 -21.69
C ILE A 55 2.34 -6.19 -21.23
N HIS A 56 3.11 -7.26 -21.01
CA HIS A 56 4.49 -7.19 -20.54
C HIS A 56 5.30 -8.44 -20.89
N LEU A 57 6.63 -8.29 -20.90
CA LEU A 57 7.58 -9.37 -21.16
C LEU A 57 8.26 -9.83 -19.89
N HIS A 58 8.38 -11.13 -19.70
CA HIS A 58 8.96 -11.75 -18.51
C HIS A 58 9.99 -12.83 -18.85
N GLY A 59 10.84 -13.15 -17.87
CA GLY A 59 11.70 -14.33 -17.92
C GLY A 59 10.93 -15.62 -17.61
N SER A 60 11.60 -16.75 -17.78
CA SER A 60 11.04 -18.10 -17.61
C SER A 60 10.49 -18.43 -16.21
N ASN A 61 10.89 -17.68 -15.18
CA ASN A 61 10.48 -17.94 -13.80
C ASN A 61 9.23 -17.14 -13.37
N TYR A 62 8.61 -16.40 -14.29
CA TYR A 62 7.39 -15.66 -13.97
C TYR A 62 6.19 -16.59 -13.94
N GLN A 63 5.37 -16.43 -12.91
CA GLN A 63 4.07 -17.10 -12.83
C GLN A 63 2.96 -16.07 -12.99
N LEU A 64 2.14 -16.25 -14.00
CA LEU A 64 0.95 -15.45 -14.20
C LEU A 64 -0.09 -15.77 -13.12
N VAL A 65 -0.59 -14.74 -12.47
CA VAL A 65 -1.73 -14.81 -11.55
C VAL A 65 -2.82 -13.87 -12.08
N PRO A 66 -3.84 -14.38 -12.76
CA PRO A 66 -4.93 -13.56 -13.25
C PRO A 66 -5.63 -12.79 -12.13
N TYR A 67 -6.01 -11.54 -12.38
CA TYR A 67 -6.71 -10.72 -11.39
C TYR A 67 -8.04 -11.34 -10.98
N ALA A 68 -8.74 -11.99 -11.90
CA ALA A 68 -9.95 -12.75 -11.59
C ALA A 68 -9.70 -13.81 -10.51
N LYS A 69 -8.56 -14.53 -10.57
CA LYS A 69 -8.19 -15.51 -9.55
C LYS A 69 -7.93 -14.85 -8.20
N ILE A 70 -7.31 -13.67 -8.18
CA ILE A 70 -7.09 -12.90 -6.94
C ILE A 70 -8.43 -12.48 -6.33
N LEU A 71 -9.35 -11.93 -7.13
CA LEU A 71 -10.65 -11.46 -6.65
C LEU A 71 -11.53 -12.61 -6.13
N ASN A 72 -11.55 -13.73 -6.83
CA ASN A 72 -12.30 -14.93 -6.41
C ASN A 72 -11.71 -15.49 -5.10
N GLY A 73 -10.39 -15.68 -5.01
CA GLY A 73 -9.74 -16.17 -3.81
C GLY A 73 -9.93 -15.24 -2.60
N LEU A 74 -9.88 -13.90 -2.81
CA LEU A 74 -10.22 -12.95 -1.75
C LEU A 74 -11.67 -13.12 -1.30
N SER A 75 -12.59 -13.26 -2.24
CA SER A 75 -14.01 -13.44 -1.96
C SER A 75 -14.28 -14.68 -1.11
N ASP A 76 -13.70 -15.81 -1.52
CA ASP A 76 -13.84 -17.08 -0.82
C ASP A 76 -13.23 -17.00 0.60
N ALA A 77 -12.12 -16.29 0.73
CA ALA A 77 -11.48 -16.09 2.04
C ALA A 77 -12.30 -15.19 2.97
N LEU A 78 -12.90 -14.12 2.46
CA LEU A 78 -13.80 -13.26 3.25
C LEU A 78 -14.99 -14.06 3.76
N ASP A 79 -15.64 -14.84 2.89
CA ASP A 79 -16.75 -15.71 3.25
C ASP A 79 -16.32 -16.78 4.29
N LYS A 80 -15.18 -17.43 4.06
CA LYS A 80 -14.61 -18.46 4.95
C LYS A 80 -14.33 -17.93 6.36
N TYR A 81 -13.83 -16.72 6.48
CA TYR A 81 -13.49 -16.12 7.79
C TYR A 81 -14.62 -15.27 8.38
N GLY A 82 -15.81 -15.31 7.77
CA GLY A 82 -17.00 -14.58 8.25
C GLY A 82 -16.80 -13.07 8.26
N ILE A 83 -16.02 -12.53 7.30
CA ILE A 83 -15.79 -11.10 7.15
C ILE A 83 -16.89 -10.56 6.23
N THR A 84 -17.90 -9.92 6.82
CA THR A 84 -19.00 -9.32 6.06
C THR A 84 -18.59 -8.01 5.43
N LEU A 85 -19.13 -7.73 4.25
CA LEU A 85 -18.90 -6.49 3.50
C LEU A 85 -20.00 -5.45 3.72
N ASP A 86 -20.89 -5.69 4.68
CA ASP A 86 -21.91 -4.73 5.08
C ASP A 86 -21.23 -3.48 5.64
N ASN A 87 -21.75 -2.32 5.25
CA ASN A 87 -21.18 -1.03 5.68
C ASN A 87 -19.68 -0.88 5.35
N THR A 88 -19.27 -1.28 4.16
CA THR A 88 -17.91 -1.02 3.66
C THR A 88 -17.90 0.02 2.55
N THR A 89 -16.76 0.67 2.36
CA THR A 89 -16.46 1.49 1.19
C THR A 89 -15.37 0.79 0.39
N MET A 90 -15.60 0.58 -0.90
CA MET A 90 -14.64 -0.03 -1.79
C MET A 90 -14.01 1.01 -2.71
N GLN A 91 -12.69 0.91 -2.89
CA GLN A 91 -11.93 1.64 -3.89
C GLN A 91 -11.28 0.60 -4.79
N PHE A 92 -11.81 0.43 -5.98
CA PHE A 92 -11.36 -0.56 -6.93
C PHE A 92 -10.80 0.12 -8.17
N ASN A 93 -9.57 -0.21 -8.54
CA ASN A 93 -8.86 0.39 -9.65
C ASN A 93 -8.11 -0.69 -10.42
N VAL A 94 -8.33 -0.74 -11.73
CA VAL A 94 -7.58 -1.54 -12.68
C VAL A 94 -7.06 -0.62 -13.77
N HIS A 95 -5.76 -0.68 -14.04
CA HIS A 95 -5.16 0.16 -15.09
C HIS A 95 -5.79 -0.16 -16.46
N PRO A 96 -6.06 0.83 -17.33
CA PRO A 96 -6.61 0.59 -18.66
C PRO A 96 -5.82 -0.42 -19.48
N ASP A 97 -4.49 -0.42 -19.35
CA ASP A 97 -3.59 -1.36 -19.99
C ASP A 97 -3.35 -2.64 -19.17
N LEU A 98 -4.18 -2.92 -18.18
CA LEU A 98 -4.11 -4.09 -17.30
C LEU A 98 -2.80 -4.20 -16.49
N ASN A 99 -1.95 -3.18 -16.47
CA ASN A 99 -0.62 -3.26 -15.85
C ASN A 99 -0.70 -3.54 -14.35
N TYR A 100 -1.70 -2.98 -13.65
CA TYR A 100 -1.88 -3.22 -12.21
C TYR A 100 -3.35 -3.21 -11.78
N LEU A 101 -3.59 -3.87 -10.64
CA LEU A 101 -4.84 -3.90 -9.90
C LEU A 101 -4.62 -3.38 -8.48
N ARG A 102 -5.56 -2.59 -7.95
CA ARG A 102 -5.65 -2.22 -6.53
C ARG A 102 -7.09 -2.29 -6.06
N LEU A 103 -7.34 -3.06 -5.02
CA LEU A 103 -8.61 -3.10 -4.31
C LEU A 103 -8.39 -2.73 -2.85
N ARG A 104 -9.14 -1.75 -2.35
CA ARG A 104 -9.24 -1.39 -0.94
C ARG A 104 -10.66 -1.59 -0.47
N ILE A 105 -10.82 -2.29 0.63
CA ILE A 105 -12.08 -2.49 1.33
C ILE A 105 -11.94 -1.81 2.69
N LEU A 106 -12.69 -0.74 2.93
CA LEU A 106 -12.67 0.04 4.17
C LEU A 106 -13.95 -0.25 4.96
N PHE A 107 -13.81 -0.67 6.20
CA PHE A 107 -14.93 -0.94 7.10
C PHE A 107 -15.45 0.36 7.73
N ASN A 108 -16.75 0.61 7.57
CA ASN A 108 -17.41 1.79 8.11
C ASN A 108 -17.98 1.53 9.51
N ASP A 109 -18.70 2.50 10.06
CA ASP A 109 -19.42 2.35 11.33
C ASP A 109 -20.41 1.18 11.28
N ASN A 110 -20.65 0.54 12.42
CA ASN A 110 -21.53 -0.63 12.58
C ASN A 110 -21.01 -1.95 11.96
N SER A 111 -19.79 -2.00 11.47
CA SER A 111 -19.12 -3.27 11.13
C SER A 111 -18.42 -3.86 12.37
N LYS A 112 -18.04 -5.14 12.29
CA LYS A 112 -17.19 -5.79 13.31
C LYS A 112 -15.86 -5.03 13.51
N PHE A 113 -15.45 -4.25 12.51
CA PHE A 113 -14.23 -3.47 12.49
C PHE A 113 -14.53 -1.96 12.43
N SER A 114 -15.52 -1.51 13.19
CA SER A 114 -15.90 -0.09 13.25
C SER A 114 -14.71 0.83 13.53
N PRO A 115 -14.75 2.08 13.01
CA PRO A 115 -13.73 3.05 13.32
C PRO A 115 -13.54 3.24 14.82
N HIS A 116 -12.29 3.20 15.26
CA HIS A 116 -11.93 3.45 16.65
C HIS A 116 -11.29 4.81 16.80
N ALA A 117 -11.68 5.53 17.85
CA ALA A 117 -10.97 6.72 18.27
C ALA A 117 -9.68 6.33 19.00
N MET A 118 -8.61 7.08 18.78
CA MET A 118 -7.41 6.96 19.59
C MET A 118 -7.72 7.27 21.05
N LYS A 119 -7.23 6.47 22.00
CA LYS A 119 -7.43 6.70 23.44
C LYS A 119 -6.89 8.07 23.87
N THR A 120 -5.76 8.44 23.29
CA THR A 120 -5.07 9.71 23.56
C THR A 120 -5.65 10.89 22.79
N ASN A 121 -6.39 10.66 21.69
CA ASN A 121 -7.07 11.70 20.92
C ASN A 121 -8.41 11.16 20.37
N PRO A 122 -9.53 11.30 21.11
CA PRO A 122 -10.84 10.79 20.70
C PRO A 122 -11.39 11.36 19.39
N LYS A 123 -10.86 12.52 18.94
CA LYS A 123 -11.24 13.13 17.65
C LYS A 123 -10.54 12.46 16.47
N ASP A 124 -9.44 11.77 16.71
CA ASP A 124 -8.66 11.09 15.69
C ASP A 124 -9.15 9.65 15.51
N LYS A 125 -10.08 9.49 14.57
CA LYS A 125 -10.67 8.18 14.26
C LYS A 125 -9.89 7.50 13.15
N LEU A 126 -9.63 6.22 13.34
CA LEU A 126 -9.00 5.32 12.38
C LEU A 126 -10.02 4.37 11.79
N LYS A 127 -10.13 4.32 10.47
CA LYS A 127 -10.93 3.36 9.74
C LYS A 127 -10.04 2.19 9.31
N PHE A 128 -10.46 0.98 9.68
CA PHE A 128 -9.73 -0.24 9.30
C PHE A 128 -10.11 -0.69 7.88
N GLY A 129 -9.20 -1.38 7.21
CA GLY A 129 -9.45 -1.93 5.88
C GLY A 129 -8.48 -3.02 5.47
N ILE A 130 -8.74 -3.56 4.29
CA ILE A 130 -7.90 -4.52 3.58
C ILE A 130 -7.48 -3.88 2.26
N GLU A 131 -6.22 -4.02 1.91
CA GLU A 131 -5.70 -3.64 0.60
C GLU A 131 -5.11 -4.85 -0.11
N VAL A 132 -5.48 -5.01 -1.38
CA VAL A 132 -4.88 -5.97 -2.31
C VAL A 132 -4.31 -5.22 -3.49
N VAL A 133 -3.06 -5.50 -3.84
CA VAL A 133 -2.41 -4.96 -5.03
C VAL A 133 -1.67 -6.06 -5.78
N SER A 134 -1.63 -5.93 -7.10
CA SER A 134 -0.89 -6.84 -7.98
C SER A 134 -0.56 -6.13 -9.30
N SER A 135 0.42 -6.63 -10.04
CA SER A 135 0.69 -6.13 -11.39
C SER A 135 1.12 -7.24 -12.34
N TYR A 136 0.74 -7.09 -13.61
CA TYR A 136 1.23 -7.98 -14.67
C TYR A 136 2.61 -7.59 -15.18
N ASP A 137 3.01 -6.33 -15.01
CA ASP A 137 4.32 -5.81 -15.43
C ASP A 137 5.43 -6.05 -14.39
N ALA A 138 5.15 -6.82 -13.33
CA ALA A 138 6.04 -7.08 -12.20
C ALA A 138 6.60 -5.83 -11.49
N SER A 139 6.07 -4.65 -11.80
CA SER A 139 6.46 -3.39 -11.13
C SER A 139 5.94 -3.29 -9.70
N ILE A 140 4.89 -4.03 -9.39
CA ILE A 140 4.29 -4.15 -8.07
C ILE A 140 4.25 -5.64 -7.72
N VAL A 141 4.85 -6.00 -6.60
CA VAL A 141 4.70 -7.37 -6.06
C VAL A 141 3.26 -7.56 -5.57
N TYR A 142 2.75 -8.78 -5.68
CA TYR A 142 1.48 -9.10 -5.05
C TYR A 142 1.55 -8.87 -3.55
N LYS A 143 0.60 -8.08 -3.05
CA LYS A 143 0.43 -7.82 -1.62
C LYS A 143 -1.03 -7.93 -1.23
N ILE A 144 -1.28 -8.57 -0.10
CA ILE A 144 -2.51 -8.44 0.67
C ILE A 144 -2.13 -8.00 2.07
N ARG A 145 -2.79 -6.96 2.60
CA ARG A 145 -2.45 -6.37 3.89
C ARG A 145 -3.62 -5.70 4.59
N ALA A 146 -3.54 -5.64 5.90
CA ALA A 146 -4.35 -4.75 6.73
C ALA A 146 -3.90 -3.30 6.51
N MET A 147 -4.84 -2.38 6.53
CA MET A 147 -4.56 -0.94 6.45
C MET A 147 -5.45 -0.15 7.40
N PHE A 148 -4.98 1.02 7.79
CA PHE A 148 -5.78 2.03 8.45
C PHE A 148 -5.88 3.29 7.60
N LEU A 149 -7.03 3.90 7.62
CA LEU A 149 -7.25 5.22 7.06
C LEU A 149 -7.55 6.18 8.22
N ARG A 150 -6.69 7.17 8.41
CA ARG A 150 -6.94 8.25 9.34
C ARG A 150 -7.99 9.18 8.76
N LEU A 151 -9.13 9.36 9.45
CA LEU A 151 -10.26 10.11 8.88
C LEU A 151 -9.99 11.62 8.79
N VAL A 152 -9.18 12.16 9.68
CA VAL A 152 -8.89 13.62 9.70
C VAL A 152 -8.10 14.06 8.47
N CYS A 153 -7.11 13.25 8.03
CA CYS A 153 -6.21 13.60 6.91
C CYS A 153 -6.36 12.66 5.71
N GLN A 154 -7.24 11.66 5.77
CA GLN A 154 -7.44 10.61 4.77
C GLN A 154 -6.12 9.86 4.41
N ASN A 155 -5.16 9.87 5.30
CA ASN A 155 -3.89 9.16 5.12
C ASN A 155 -4.07 7.67 5.29
N GLY A 156 -3.62 6.90 4.30
CA GLY A 156 -3.59 5.45 4.39
C GLY A 156 -2.38 5.00 5.23
N MET A 157 -2.62 4.62 6.48
CA MET A 157 -1.60 3.99 7.33
C MET A 157 -1.61 2.48 7.10
N LYS A 158 -0.45 1.85 7.08
CA LYS A 158 -0.30 0.43 6.77
C LYS A 158 0.17 -0.36 7.98
N SER A 159 -0.18 -1.64 8.02
CA SER A 159 0.39 -2.56 8.98
C SER A 159 1.85 -2.83 8.64
N PHE A 160 2.70 -2.78 9.65
CA PHE A 160 4.12 -3.17 9.55
C PHE A 160 4.37 -4.54 10.20
N ASP A 161 3.34 -5.15 10.75
CA ASP A 161 3.44 -6.48 11.36
C ASP A 161 3.25 -7.56 10.28
N SER A 162 4.15 -8.53 10.27
CA SER A 162 4.10 -9.71 9.39
C SER A 162 2.81 -10.53 9.53
N LEU A 163 2.05 -10.34 10.60
CA LEU A 163 0.77 -11.00 10.83
C LEU A 163 -0.35 -10.50 9.91
N GLY A 164 -0.30 -9.23 9.49
CA GLY A 164 -1.32 -8.59 8.66
C GLY A 164 -0.95 -8.48 7.19
N GLU A 165 0.22 -8.95 6.77
CA GLU A 165 0.69 -8.77 5.40
C GLU A 165 1.17 -10.07 4.77
N THR A 166 0.81 -10.27 3.50
CA THR A 166 1.41 -11.28 2.63
C THR A 166 1.99 -10.58 1.41
N ILE A 167 3.30 -10.73 1.21
CA ILE A 167 4.03 -10.23 0.05
C ILE A 167 4.57 -11.41 -0.72
N LYS A 168 4.26 -11.49 -2.01
CA LYS A 168 4.75 -12.55 -2.89
C LYS A 168 5.21 -11.98 -4.23
N LYS A 169 6.37 -12.44 -4.68
CA LYS A 169 6.79 -12.23 -6.07
C LYS A 169 6.03 -13.21 -6.96
N HIS A 170 5.74 -12.82 -8.19
CA HIS A 170 5.15 -13.68 -9.18
C HIS A 170 6.18 -14.72 -9.70
N THR A 171 6.45 -15.74 -8.89
CA THR A 171 7.39 -16.82 -9.19
C THR A 171 6.71 -18.17 -9.09
N THR A 172 7.32 -19.21 -9.64
CA THR A 172 6.76 -20.56 -9.83
C THR A 172 6.19 -21.27 -8.58
N HIS A 173 6.37 -20.71 -7.39
CA HIS A 173 5.84 -21.28 -6.13
C HIS A 173 4.80 -20.36 -5.46
N PHE A 174 4.17 -19.47 -6.24
CA PHE A 174 3.15 -18.57 -5.71
C PHE A 174 1.80 -19.28 -5.57
N ASP A 175 1.32 -19.39 -4.34
CA ASP A 175 -0.02 -19.89 -4.02
C ASP A 175 -0.92 -18.71 -3.58
N VAL A 176 -1.93 -18.42 -4.40
CA VAL A 176 -2.91 -17.35 -4.16
C VAL A 176 -3.75 -17.69 -2.93
N ASP A 177 -4.21 -18.92 -2.80
CA ASP A 177 -5.14 -19.31 -1.75
C ASP A 177 -4.46 -19.28 -0.37
N ALA A 178 -3.21 -19.76 -0.30
CA ALA A 178 -2.40 -19.65 0.90
C ALA A 178 -2.10 -18.19 1.29
N SER A 179 -2.11 -17.26 0.33
CA SER A 179 -1.87 -15.84 0.61
C SER A 179 -2.97 -15.21 1.44
N PHE A 180 -4.20 -15.72 1.37
CA PHE A 180 -5.34 -15.21 2.12
C PHE A 180 -5.47 -15.80 3.53
N ALA A 181 -4.68 -16.81 3.88
CA ALA A 181 -4.76 -17.45 5.21
C ALA A 181 -4.58 -16.46 6.38
N LYS A 182 -3.81 -15.38 6.16
CA LYS A 182 -3.59 -14.34 7.18
C LYS A 182 -4.82 -13.49 7.47
N LEU A 183 -5.85 -13.49 6.61
CA LEU A 183 -7.09 -12.76 6.87
C LEU A 183 -7.83 -13.24 8.12
N GLN A 184 -7.62 -14.51 8.53
CA GLN A 184 -8.17 -15.03 9.79
C GLN A 184 -7.70 -14.23 11.03
N TYR A 185 -6.55 -13.56 10.95
CA TYR A 185 -5.96 -12.80 12.06
C TYR A 185 -6.25 -11.30 12.00
N LEU A 186 -7.13 -10.86 11.10
CA LEU A 186 -7.38 -9.41 10.89
C LEU A 186 -7.78 -8.69 12.18
N ALA A 187 -8.64 -9.29 13.00
CA ALA A 187 -9.07 -8.68 14.25
C ALA A 187 -7.89 -8.43 15.21
N ASN A 188 -7.02 -9.45 15.36
CA ASN A 188 -5.84 -9.34 16.21
C ASN A 188 -4.83 -8.33 15.65
N THR A 189 -4.68 -8.27 14.33
CA THR A 189 -3.84 -7.28 13.65
C THR A 189 -4.34 -5.87 13.92
N PHE A 190 -5.65 -5.67 13.88
CA PHE A 190 -6.27 -4.40 14.18
C PHE A 190 -5.96 -3.92 15.60
N GLU A 191 -6.17 -4.77 16.61
CA GLU A 191 -5.88 -4.44 18.01
C GLU A 191 -4.39 -4.09 18.22
N LYS A 192 -3.49 -4.91 17.69
CA LYS A 192 -2.05 -4.66 17.79
C LYS A 192 -1.63 -3.35 17.14
N MET A 193 -2.20 -3.00 16.00
CA MET A 193 -1.88 -1.74 15.34
C MET A 193 -2.39 -0.53 16.13
N GLN A 194 -3.58 -0.62 16.72
CA GLN A 194 -4.06 0.43 17.62
C GLN A 194 -3.09 0.64 18.78
N ASP A 195 -2.65 -0.43 19.43
CA ASP A 195 -1.65 -0.37 20.50
C ASP A 195 -0.34 0.26 20.01
N THR A 196 0.12 -0.09 18.82
CA THR A 196 1.32 0.50 18.23
C THR A 196 1.18 2.00 18.02
N PHE A 197 0.03 2.47 17.53
CA PHE A 197 -0.21 3.90 17.35
C PHE A 197 -0.31 4.66 18.68
N GLU A 198 -0.87 4.04 19.72
CA GLU A 198 -0.86 4.62 21.06
C GLU A 198 0.58 4.74 21.62
N VAL A 199 1.43 3.73 21.34
CA VAL A 199 2.85 3.80 21.67
C VAL A 199 3.52 4.94 20.92
N TYR A 200 3.30 5.10 19.60
CA TYR A 200 3.87 6.21 18.83
C TYR A 200 3.41 7.58 19.38
N ASN A 201 2.15 7.69 19.76
CA ASN A 201 1.59 8.94 20.29
C ASN A 201 2.10 9.29 21.69
N SER A 202 2.62 8.33 22.43
CA SER A 202 3.21 8.55 23.76
C SER A 202 4.60 9.18 23.75
N LEU A 203 5.28 9.22 22.59
CA LEU A 203 6.63 9.76 22.47
C LEU A 203 6.61 11.16 21.86
N PRO A 204 6.74 12.24 22.65
CA PRO A 204 7.04 13.55 22.10
C PRO A 204 8.47 13.57 21.53
N LEU A 205 8.64 14.18 20.38
CA LEU A 205 9.92 14.34 19.69
C LEU A 205 10.36 15.80 19.75
N SER A 206 11.64 16.03 20.00
CA SER A 206 12.27 17.33 19.81
C SER A 206 12.42 17.68 18.33
N ALA A 207 12.59 18.96 18.01
CA ALA A 207 12.82 19.41 16.63
C ALA A 207 14.03 18.70 15.97
N ASN A 208 15.09 18.43 16.72
CA ASN A 208 16.28 17.73 16.22
C ASN A 208 15.98 16.26 15.90
N GLU A 209 15.11 15.60 16.67
CA GLU A 209 14.72 14.20 16.41
C GLU A 209 13.82 14.10 15.16
N VAL A 210 12.86 15.02 15.02
CA VAL A 210 12.04 15.14 13.80
C VAL A 210 12.93 15.36 12.59
N ASP A 211 13.88 16.29 12.69
CA ASP A 211 14.83 16.61 11.63
C ASP A 211 15.68 15.39 11.25
N SER A 212 16.17 14.65 12.25
CA SER A 212 16.92 13.40 12.04
C SER A 212 16.11 12.36 11.28
N ILE A 213 14.84 12.15 11.66
CA ILE A 213 13.95 11.20 10.99
C ILE A 213 13.71 11.61 9.52
N PHE A 214 13.37 12.87 9.28
CA PHE A 214 13.07 13.36 7.93
C PHE A 214 14.30 13.38 7.03
N THR A 215 15.44 13.78 7.55
CA THR A 215 16.72 13.75 6.80
C THR A 215 17.07 12.31 6.40
N ARG A 216 16.96 11.37 7.33
CA ARG A 216 17.28 9.97 7.06
C ARG A 216 16.32 9.35 6.03
N PHE A 217 15.01 9.59 6.20
CA PHE A 217 14.00 9.10 5.24
C PHE A 217 14.15 9.74 3.86
N SER A 218 14.46 11.04 3.80
CA SER A 218 14.58 11.77 2.53
C SER A 218 15.79 11.36 1.71
N ASN A 219 16.78 10.75 2.33
CA ASN A 219 17.98 10.22 1.68
C ASN A 219 18.62 11.25 0.71
N GLY A 220 18.81 12.49 1.17
CA GLY A 220 19.39 13.59 0.38
C GLY A 220 18.42 14.30 -0.58
N SER A 221 17.13 13.99 -0.57
CA SER A 221 16.13 14.67 -1.39
C SER A 221 15.54 15.87 -0.64
N ASP A 222 15.98 17.09 -0.96
CA ASP A 222 15.45 18.34 -0.40
C ASP A 222 13.93 18.48 -0.62
N ASN A 223 13.43 18.08 -1.79
CA ASN A 223 12.00 18.14 -2.09
C ASN A 223 11.17 17.24 -1.18
N LYS A 224 11.65 16.02 -0.90
CA LYS A 224 10.98 15.09 0.01
C LYS A 224 11.03 15.62 1.43
N TYR A 225 12.18 16.06 1.91
CA TYR A 225 12.37 16.63 3.23
C TYR A 225 11.44 17.82 3.50
N ASN A 226 11.43 18.80 2.57
CA ASN A 226 10.60 20.00 2.72
C ASN A 226 9.10 19.68 2.67
N LEU A 227 8.68 18.70 1.85
CA LEU A 227 7.30 18.23 1.84
C LEU A 227 6.88 17.68 3.20
N LEU A 228 7.70 16.81 3.80
CA LEU A 228 7.41 16.24 5.11
C LEU A 228 7.32 17.30 6.20
N LYS A 229 8.22 18.29 6.18
CA LYS A 229 8.19 19.42 7.09
C LYS A 229 6.91 20.23 6.96
N GLN A 230 6.52 20.61 5.76
CA GLN A 230 5.28 21.34 5.52
C GLN A 230 4.03 20.56 5.95
N VAL A 231 3.99 19.25 5.70
CA VAL A 231 2.88 18.41 6.16
C VAL A 231 2.80 18.39 7.68
N LEU A 232 3.94 18.24 8.38
CA LEU A 232 3.96 18.23 9.83
C LEU A 232 3.51 19.58 10.41
N GLU A 233 3.96 20.69 9.86
CA GLU A 233 3.61 22.05 10.30
C GLU A 233 2.15 22.40 10.05
N THR A 234 1.56 21.91 8.94
CA THR A 234 0.20 22.23 8.54
C THR A 234 -0.84 21.37 9.24
N ASP A 235 -0.58 20.06 9.34
CA ASP A 235 -1.57 19.08 9.73
C ASP A 235 -1.45 18.62 11.18
N MET A 236 -0.33 18.97 11.86
CA MET A 236 0.02 18.44 13.18
C MET A 236 0.31 19.56 14.18
N HIS A 237 -0.37 19.53 15.31
CA HIS A 237 -0.18 20.51 16.39
C HIS A 237 0.86 20.07 17.44
N LYS A 238 1.32 18.83 17.40
CA LYS A 238 2.30 18.22 18.29
C LYS A 238 3.33 17.46 17.47
N SER A 239 4.53 17.35 17.95
CA SER A 239 5.59 16.56 17.31
C SER A 239 5.78 15.26 18.06
N THR A 240 4.79 14.36 18.00
CA THR A 240 4.94 12.99 18.50
C THR A 240 5.47 12.08 17.39
N LEU A 241 5.97 10.90 17.78
CA LEU A 241 6.35 9.88 16.78
C LEU A 241 5.15 9.50 15.88
N TYR A 242 3.92 9.56 16.42
CA TYR A 242 2.69 9.34 15.64
C TYR A 242 2.48 10.43 14.58
N ASP A 243 2.72 11.69 14.91
CA ASP A 243 2.58 12.79 13.95
C ASP A 243 3.61 12.70 12.84
N VAL A 244 4.85 12.35 13.17
CA VAL A 244 5.92 12.10 12.20
C VAL A 244 5.56 10.92 11.30
N TYR A 245 5.06 9.83 11.85
CA TYR A 245 4.56 8.68 11.08
C TYR A 245 3.42 9.09 10.12
N ASN A 246 2.49 9.94 10.57
CA ASN A 246 1.43 10.47 9.72
C ASN A 246 1.97 11.35 8.58
N ALA A 247 3.02 12.15 8.82
CA ALA A 247 3.65 12.93 7.76
C ALA A 247 4.27 12.01 6.68
N LEU A 248 4.93 10.92 7.09
CA LEU A 248 5.46 9.92 6.16
C LEU A 248 4.33 9.27 5.33
N THR A 249 3.24 8.85 5.97
CA THR A 249 2.11 8.21 5.26
C THR A 249 1.32 9.19 4.39
N ASN A 250 1.28 10.49 4.75
CA ASN A 250 0.72 11.54 3.91
C ASN A 250 1.51 11.66 2.60
N TYR A 251 2.85 11.59 2.66
CA TYR A 251 3.70 11.62 1.49
C TYR A 251 3.36 10.51 0.48
N SER A 252 3.01 9.30 0.93
CA SER A 252 2.60 8.22 0.01
C SER A 252 1.16 8.39 -0.48
N SER A 253 0.25 8.79 0.40
CA SER A 253 -1.19 8.78 0.13
C SER A 253 -1.67 9.89 -0.79
N HIS A 254 -1.02 11.06 -0.75
CA HIS A 254 -1.48 12.25 -1.46
C HIS A 254 -0.66 12.63 -2.67
N ASN A 255 0.38 11.85 -3.00
CA ASN A 255 1.23 12.05 -4.18
C ASN A 255 1.69 13.52 -4.40
N LYS A 256 1.84 14.25 -3.31
CA LYS A 256 2.22 15.67 -3.32
C LYS A 256 3.72 15.81 -3.63
N ARG A 257 4.08 16.92 -4.25
CA ARG A 257 5.48 17.32 -4.45
C ARG A 257 5.71 18.69 -3.84
N ALA A 258 6.83 18.85 -3.16
CA ALA A 258 7.33 20.18 -2.88
C ALA A 258 8.06 20.71 -4.11
N ILE A 259 7.53 21.77 -4.71
CA ILE A 259 8.16 22.44 -5.86
C ILE A 259 8.87 23.68 -5.35
N LYS A 260 10.16 23.80 -5.68
CA LYS A 260 10.94 24.99 -5.37
C LYS A 260 10.37 26.21 -6.10
N ILE A 261 10.13 27.29 -5.35
CA ILE A 261 9.62 28.55 -5.89
C ILE A 261 10.79 29.50 -6.06
N GLY A 262 10.91 30.16 -7.24
CA GLY A 262 11.89 31.19 -7.46
C GLY A 262 13.23 30.71 -8.04
N LYS A 263 14.30 31.51 -7.84
CA LYS A 263 15.62 31.25 -8.40
C LYS A 263 16.28 30.03 -7.76
N LYS A 264 17.31 29.47 -8.43
CA LYS A 264 18.02 28.24 -8.05
C LYS A 264 18.44 28.17 -6.58
N ASP A 265 18.68 29.31 -5.94
CA ASP A 265 19.13 29.44 -4.55
C ASP A 265 18.01 29.75 -3.55
N SER A 266 16.75 29.86 -4.00
CA SER A 266 15.61 30.05 -3.13
C SER A 266 15.40 28.82 -2.24
N LYS A 267 15.08 29.02 -0.96
CA LYS A 267 14.67 27.98 0.00
C LYS A 267 13.14 27.85 0.11
N GLU A 268 12.39 28.55 -0.74
CA GLU A 268 10.95 28.52 -0.73
C GLU A 268 10.42 27.36 -1.57
N TYR A 269 9.47 26.63 -1.01
CA TYR A 269 8.79 25.50 -1.64
C TYR A 269 7.28 25.67 -1.53
N ARG A 270 6.54 25.19 -2.53
CA ARG A 270 5.09 25.02 -2.45
C ARG A 270 4.72 23.57 -2.67
N ILE A 271 3.59 23.13 -2.11
CA ILE A 271 3.04 21.82 -2.40
C ILE A 271 2.33 21.88 -3.76
N ASP A 272 2.75 21.03 -4.68
CA ASP A 272 2.07 20.83 -5.96
C ASP A 272 1.10 19.65 -5.82
N ASN A 273 -0.19 19.96 -5.91
CA ASN A 273 -1.26 18.97 -5.89
C ASN A 273 -1.65 18.47 -7.29
N SER A 274 -1.01 18.99 -8.35
CA SER A 274 -1.35 18.69 -9.75
C SER A 274 -0.78 17.36 -10.24
N THR A 275 0.09 16.72 -9.48
CA THR A 275 0.69 15.45 -9.91
C THR A 275 -0.36 14.36 -9.95
N MET A 276 -0.52 13.76 -11.13
CA MET A 276 -1.44 12.64 -11.34
C MET A 276 -1.12 11.52 -10.36
N ASP A 277 -2.16 11.08 -9.67
CA ASP A 277 -2.09 10.01 -8.70
C ASP A 277 -1.87 8.69 -9.43
N SER A 278 -0.64 8.25 -9.51
CA SER A 278 -0.31 6.93 -10.03
C SER A 278 -0.38 5.93 -8.88
N ILE A 279 -1.27 4.96 -8.97
CA ILE A 279 -1.36 3.85 -8.00
C ILE A 279 0.01 3.18 -7.83
N LYS A 280 0.74 3.00 -8.94
CA LYS A 280 2.10 2.47 -8.93
C LYS A 280 3.05 3.33 -8.09
N SER A 281 3.01 4.65 -8.27
CA SER A 281 3.81 5.60 -7.50
C SER A 281 3.48 5.52 -5.99
N ASN A 282 2.19 5.44 -5.64
CA ASN A 282 1.76 5.32 -4.26
C ASN A 282 2.22 4.00 -3.62
N VAL A 283 2.11 2.88 -4.33
CA VAL A 283 2.57 1.58 -3.84
C VAL A 283 4.10 1.55 -3.64
N MET A 284 4.86 2.19 -4.54
CA MET A 284 6.32 2.31 -4.37
C MET A 284 6.69 3.16 -3.15
N ARG A 285 6.01 4.30 -2.93
CA ARG A 285 6.21 5.14 -1.75
C ARG A 285 5.78 4.46 -0.47
N ASP A 286 4.68 3.69 -0.50
CA ASP A 286 4.27 2.85 0.62
C ASP A 286 5.40 1.88 1.00
N SER A 287 6.00 1.19 0.03
CA SER A 287 7.11 0.27 0.29
C SER A 287 8.36 0.98 0.81
N GLU A 288 8.61 2.22 0.38
CA GLU A 288 9.70 3.04 0.93
C GLU A 288 9.48 3.35 2.42
N ILE A 289 8.25 3.70 2.80
CA ILE A 289 7.88 3.95 4.20
C ILE A 289 7.99 2.66 5.03
N GLU A 290 7.46 1.55 4.52
CA GLU A 290 7.54 0.23 5.17
C GLU A 290 9.01 -0.14 5.47
N ASN A 291 9.88 -0.02 4.49
CA ASN A 291 11.31 -0.28 4.66
C ASN A 291 11.96 0.65 5.69
N TYR A 292 11.59 1.93 5.69
CA TYR A 292 12.15 2.89 6.64
C TYR A 292 11.68 2.61 8.07
N ILE A 293 10.41 2.30 8.28
CA ILE A 293 9.87 1.99 9.62
C ILE A 293 10.45 0.69 10.18
N ALA A 294 10.75 -0.26 9.31
CA ALA A 294 11.46 -1.48 9.70
C ALA A 294 12.97 -1.26 9.95
N SER A 295 13.51 -0.07 9.67
CA SER A 295 14.94 0.20 9.87
C SER A 295 15.28 0.40 11.35
N ASP A 296 16.53 0.08 11.72
CA ASP A 296 17.05 0.26 13.08
C ASP A 296 16.86 1.69 13.57
N HIS A 297 16.94 2.69 12.66
CA HIS A 297 16.77 4.10 13.00
C HIS A 297 15.35 4.42 13.51
N PHE A 298 14.30 3.92 12.84
CA PHE A 298 12.91 4.16 13.29
C PHE A 298 12.55 3.26 14.48
N VAL A 299 13.03 2.03 14.50
CA VAL A 299 12.83 1.06 15.58
C VAL A 299 13.42 1.59 16.90
N TYR A 300 14.52 2.32 16.86
CA TYR A 300 15.06 3.01 18.04
C TYR A 300 14.02 3.93 18.70
N TYR A 301 13.30 4.74 17.91
CA TYR A 301 12.26 5.63 18.46
C TYR A 301 11.06 4.83 18.99
N TYR A 302 10.71 3.73 18.34
CA TYR A 302 9.67 2.84 18.85
C TYR A 302 10.03 2.26 20.23
N HIS A 303 11.26 1.77 20.39
CA HIS A 303 11.73 1.28 21.70
C HIS A 303 11.79 2.37 22.75
N LYS A 304 12.19 3.59 22.36
CA LYS A 304 12.15 4.76 23.25
C LYS A 304 10.71 5.06 23.71
N ALA A 305 9.73 4.96 22.80
CA ALA A 305 8.31 5.14 23.11
C ALA A 305 7.79 4.06 24.09
N LEU A 306 8.17 2.79 23.89
CA LEU A 306 7.84 1.70 24.81
C LEU A 306 8.40 1.95 26.20
N GLY A 307 9.66 2.43 26.29
CA GLY A 307 10.29 2.79 27.56
C GLY A 307 9.55 3.89 28.31
N ASN A 308 9.04 4.92 27.61
CA ASN A 308 8.23 5.98 28.21
C ASN A 308 6.93 5.45 28.83
N LEU A 309 6.36 4.37 28.31
CA LEU A 309 5.16 3.72 28.86
C LEU A 309 5.47 2.68 29.94
N GLY A 310 6.73 2.49 30.30
CA GLY A 310 7.16 1.43 31.24
C GLY A 310 6.92 0.01 30.68
N ARG A 311 6.72 -0.14 29.36
CA ARG A 311 6.54 -1.42 28.69
C ARG A 311 7.90 -2.06 28.38
N LYS A 312 8.07 -3.34 28.76
CA LYS A 312 9.29 -4.08 28.40
C LYS A 312 9.32 -4.37 26.90
N ILE A 313 10.51 -4.26 26.33
CA ILE A 313 10.81 -4.76 24.97
C ILE A 313 10.74 -6.29 25.08
N VAL A 314 9.80 -6.90 24.38
CA VAL A 314 9.62 -8.37 24.29
C VAL A 314 10.31 -8.88 23.04
#